data_1b9ab75838b833968da50333187d4c5d
#
_entry.id   1b9ab75838b833968da50333187d4c5d
#
_cell.length_a   1.000
_cell.length_b   1.000
_cell.length_c   1.000
_cell.angle_alpha   90.00
_cell.angle_beta   90.00
_cell.angle_gamma   90.00
#
_symmetry.space_group_name_H-M   'P 1'
#
loop_
_entity.id
_entity.type
_entity.pdbx_description
1 polymer ?
#
loop_
_entity_poly.entity_id
_entity_poly.type
_entity_poly.pdbx_seq_one_letter_code
_entity_poly.pdbx_strand_id
1 'polypeptide(L)'
;MMNTKDIFLLFTTRIIRLFCYGFLSVILVLYLAEAGLTESQAGLLFTFTLAGDAVISLWLTTHADSFGRKKTLILGALLMLSAGIIFLLTNNLIILIIAAIIGVISPSGNEIGPFLSVEQAGLTQLVSNEKRTNLFAWYNVAGSFSTALGSLAGGWLVQSLQLSGWTSFTSYRVLLIGYAIGGLILAILFLFLSPVIETKKESTQIKKVLGLHQSKKVVFKLSALFALDAFAGGLIVQSMMAYWFYIKFGVDAGILGSIFFGANILAGISALSAVKLAEKIGLINTMVFTHIPSNILLILVPLMPTLPLAIGLLLLRFSISQMDVPTRQSYTMAVVAPDERSAASGVTAIARSIGASLSPILTGLFFSIPALFSAPFFIAGGLKIIYDLLLFREFKAVKPPEEK
;
A
#
# COMPACT_ATOMS: atom_id res chain seq x y z
N MET A 1 4.58 4.21 -33.35
CA MET A 1 3.18 3.84 -33.08
C MET A 1 3.05 3.48 -31.59
N MET A 2 2.12 4.07 -30.85
CA MET A 2 1.82 3.66 -29.47
C MET A 2 1.38 2.20 -29.48
N ASN A 3 2.02 1.34 -28.69
CA ASN A 3 1.55 -0.04 -28.52
C ASN A 3 0.36 -0.06 -27.53
N THR A 4 -0.81 0.32 -28.05
CA THR A 4 -2.06 0.47 -27.29
C THR A 4 -2.44 -0.85 -26.58
N LYS A 5 -2.07 -1.99 -27.17
CA LYS A 5 -2.33 -3.31 -26.58
C LYS A 5 -1.62 -3.52 -25.25
N ASP A 6 -0.32 -3.22 -25.15
CA ASP A 6 0.43 -3.42 -23.93
C ASP A 6 0.01 -2.43 -22.84
N ILE A 7 -0.32 -1.19 -23.20
CA ILE A 7 -0.88 -0.21 -22.25
C ILE A 7 -2.20 -0.75 -21.67
N PHE A 8 -3.11 -1.21 -22.52
CA PHE A 8 -4.38 -1.78 -22.08
C PHE A 8 -4.19 -3.01 -21.17
N LEU A 9 -3.26 -3.91 -21.53
CA LEU A 9 -2.92 -5.07 -20.70
C LEU A 9 -2.40 -4.66 -19.33
N LEU A 10 -1.47 -3.71 -19.25
CA LEU A 10 -0.91 -3.24 -17.99
C LEU A 10 -1.95 -2.54 -17.10
N PHE A 11 -2.89 -1.78 -17.67
CA PHE A 11 -4.04 -1.24 -16.93
C PHE A 11 -4.95 -2.34 -16.41
N THR A 12 -5.29 -3.31 -17.26
CA THR A 12 -6.17 -4.44 -16.89
C THR A 12 -5.55 -5.27 -15.77
N THR A 13 -4.26 -5.61 -15.86
CA THR A 13 -3.57 -6.37 -14.81
C THR A 13 -3.53 -5.61 -13.49
N ARG A 14 -3.30 -4.30 -13.50
CA ARG A 14 -3.37 -3.48 -12.29
C ARG A 14 -4.78 -3.45 -11.68
N ILE A 15 -5.81 -3.27 -12.50
CA ILE A 15 -7.21 -3.27 -12.06
C ILE A 15 -7.55 -4.59 -11.35
N ILE A 16 -7.26 -5.73 -11.97
CA ILE A 16 -7.52 -7.05 -11.39
C ILE A 16 -6.76 -7.24 -10.09
N ARG A 17 -5.47 -6.92 -10.07
CA ARG A 17 -4.63 -7.07 -8.88
C ARG A 17 -5.11 -6.22 -7.71
N LEU A 18 -5.34 -4.93 -7.93
CA LEU A 18 -5.78 -4.03 -6.86
C LEU A 18 -7.22 -4.30 -6.41
N PHE A 19 -8.07 -4.81 -7.29
CA PHE A 19 -9.37 -5.35 -6.90
C PHE A 19 -9.20 -6.53 -5.93
N CYS A 20 -8.29 -7.48 -6.23
CA CYS A 20 -7.99 -8.59 -5.35
C CYS A 20 -7.39 -8.13 -4.00
N TYR A 21 -6.51 -7.14 -4.00
CA TYR A 21 -5.96 -6.58 -2.76
C TYR A 21 -7.04 -5.88 -1.94
N GLY A 22 -7.95 -5.16 -2.60
CA GLY A 22 -9.06 -4.47 -1.95
C GLY A 22 -9.96 -5.42 -1.17
N PHE A 23 -10.46 -6.49 -1.81
CA PHE A 23 -11.34 -7.42 -1.10
C PHE A 23 -10.60 -8.20 -0.01
N LEU A 24 -9.35 -8.59 -0.25
CA LEU A 24 -8.58 -9.35 0.73
C LEU A 24 -8.28 -8.53 1.97
N SER A 25 -7.92 -7.26 1.82
CA SER A 25 -7.56 -6.39 2.94
C SER A 25 -8.70 -6.12 3.93
N VAL A 26 -9.96 -6.29 3.52
CA VAL A 26 -11.12 -6.16 4.42
C VAL A 26 -11.28 -7.40 5.31
N ILE A 27 -11.04 -8.60 4.74
CA ILE A 27 -11.37 -9.85 5.45
C ILE A 27 -10.15 -10.60 6.00
N LEU A 28 -8.93 -10.19 5.69
CA LEU A 28 -7.75 -11.02 5.93
C LEU A 28 -7.54 -11.34 7.42
N VAL A 29 -7.68 -10.37 8.34
CA VAL A 29 -7.58 -10.64 9.79
C VAL A 29 -8.77 -11.45 10.27
N LEU A 30 -9.97 -11.19 9.77
CA LEU A 30 -11.17 -11.97 10.09
C LEU A 30 -11.00 -13.44 9.70
N TYR A 31 -10.44 -13.69 8.52
CA TYR A 31 -10.11 -15.04 8.06
C TYR A 31 -9.07 -15.72 8.98
N LEU A 32 -7.99 -15.00 9.33
CA LEU A 32 -6.94 -15.54 10.20
C LEU A 32 -7.49 -15.89 11.60
N ALA A 33 -8.37 -15.05 12.15
CA ALA A 33 -9.04 -15.32 13.42
C ALA A 33 -9.93 -16.57 13.35
N GLU A 34 -10.75 -16.71 12.30
CA GLU A 34 -11.58 -17.91 12.07
C GLU A 34 -10.72 -19.16 11.77
N ALA A 35 -9.51 -18.99 11.22
CA ALA A 35 -8.54 -20.07 11.05
C ALA A 35 -7.85 -20.50 12.36
N GLY A 36 -8.18 -19.82 13.48
CA GLY A 36 -7.66 -20.14 14.82
C GLY A 36 -6.38 -19.42 15.19
N LEU A 37 -5.95 -18.40 14.43
CA LEU A 37 -4.79 -17.58 14.79
C LEU A 37 -5.20 -16.47 15.76
N THR A 38 -4.34 -16.22 16.75
CA THR A 38 -4.50 -15.08 17.65
C THR A 38 -4.15 -13.76 16.96
N GLU A 39 -4.60 -12.64 17.54
CA GLU A 39 -4.29 -11.29 17.05
C GLU A 39 -2.77 -11.05 16.98
N SER A 40 -2.03 -11.54 17.98
CA SER A 40 -0.56 -11.46 18.00
C SER A 40 0.07 -12.24 16.84
N GLN A 41 -0.47 -13.42 16.52
CA GLN A 41 -0.01 -14.23 15.38
C GLN A 41 -0.34 -13.56 14.04
N ALA A 42 -1.50 -12.94 13.91
CA ALA A 42 -1.85 -12.14 12.74
C ALA A 42 -0.93 -10.93 12.56
N GLY A 43 -0.62 -10.23 13.66
CA GLY A 43 0.36 -9.14 13.66
C GLY A 43 1.76 -9.58 13.26
N LEU A 44 2.22 -10.72 13.77
CA LEU A 44 3.49 -11.34 13.40
C LEU A 44 3.53 -11.70 11.91
N LEU A 45 2.47 -12.32 11.40
CA LEU A 45 2.34 -12.67 9.99
C LEU A 45 2.44 -11.42 9.11
N PHE A 46 1.75 -10.33 9.45
CA PHE A 46 1.82 -9.08 8.67
C PHE A 46 3.19 -8.40 8.75
N THR A 47 3.87 -8.47 9.89
CA THR A 47 5.25 -8.00 10.02
C THR A 47 6.16 -8.72 9.02
N PHE A 48 6.10 -10.03 8.98
CA PHE A 48 6.88 -10.82 8.01
C PHE A 48 6.44 -10.63 6.57
N THR A 49 5.13 -10.45 6.32
CA THR A 49 4.60 -10.11 4.99
C THR A 49 5.23 -8.83 4.46
N LEU A 50 5.19 -7.74 5.24
CA LEU A 50 5.73 -6.45 4.80
C LEU A 50 7.27 -6.44 4.71
N ALA A 51 7.95 -7.15 5.61
CA ALA A 51 9.40 -7.32 5.55
C ALA A 51 9.81 -8.15 4.31
N GLY A 52 9.11 -9.26 4.07
CA GLY A 52 9.32 -10.12 2.90
C GLY A 52 9.05 -9.39 1.60
N ASP A 53 7.95 -8.64 1.54
CA ASP A 53 7.63 -7.78 0.39
C ASP A 53 8.76 -6.79 0.09
N ALA A 54 9.27 -6.09 1.10
CA ALA A 54 10.36 -5.13 0.94
C ALA A 54 11.61 -5.78 0.32
N VAL A 55 12.01 -6.95 0.81
CA VAL A 55 13.20 -7.68 0.35
C VAL A 55 13.00 -8.23 -1.06
N ILE A 56 11.88 -8.93 -1.28
CA ILE A 56 11.59 -9.60 -2.56
C ILE A 56 11.32 -8.58 -3.65
N SER A 57 10.56 -7.53 -3.36
CA SER A 57 10.29 -6.45 -4.31
C SER A 57 11.57 -5.72 -4.70
N LEU A 58 12.46 -5.43 -3.74
CA LEU A 58 13.75 -4.82 -4.03
C LEU A 58 14.60 -5.74 -4.92
N TRP A 59 14.69 -7.02 -4.58
CA TRP A 59 15.49 -7.99 -5.36
C TRP A 59 14.93 -8.17 -6.78
N LEU A 60 13.62 -8.38 -6.92
CA LEU A 60 12.98 -8.58 -8.21
C LEU A 60 13.07 -7.31 -9.09
N THR A 61 12.86 -6.12 -8.52
CA THR A 61 12.91 -4.87 -9.29
C THR A 61 14.32 -4.52 -9.75
N THR A 62 15.33 -4.77 -8.92
CA THR A 62 16.73 -4.52 -9.28
C THR A 62 17.25 -5.49 -10.34
N HIS A 63 16.68 -6.69 -10.42
CA HIS A 63 17.07 -7.72 -11.40
C HIS A 63 16.09 -7.83 -12.59
N ALA A 64 14.98 -7.08 -12.58
CA ALA A 64 13.93 -7.15 -13.60
C ALA A 64 14.46 -6.90 -15.01
N ASP A 65 15.37 -5.95 -15.18
CA ASP A 65 15.94 -5.62 -16.50
C ASP A 65 16.91 -6.70 -17.03
N SER A 66 17.58 -7.44 -16.14
CA SER A 66 18.47 -8.56 -16.51
C SER A 66 17.73 -9.89 -16.67
N PHE A 67 16.75 -10.17 -15.80
CA PHE A 67 15.93 -11.37 -15.82
C PHE A 67 14.81 -11.30 -16.90
N GLY A 68 14.37 -10.10 -17.22
CA GLY A 68 13.26 -9.76 -18.12
C GLY A 68 12.04 -9.28 -17.36
N ARG A 69 11.53 -8.11 -17.74
CA ARG A 69 10.37 -7.47 -17.09
C ARG A 69 9.12 -8.35 -17.14
N LYS A 70 8.82 -8.92 -18.30
CA LYS A 70 7.71 -9.85 -18.50
C LYS A 70 7.81 -11.07 -17.58
N LYS A 71 9.00 -11.68 -17.49
CA LYS A 71 9.24 -12.83 -16.61
C LYS A 71 9.07 -12.46 -15.15
N THR A 72 9.55 -11.29 -14.73
CA THR A 72 9.38 -10.77 -13.36
C THR A 72 7.91 -10.58 -13.00
N LEU A 73 7.10 -10.03 -13.92
CA LEU A 73 5.65 -9.87 -13.72
C LEU A 73 4.93 -11.21 -13.61
N ILE A 74 5.28 -12.18 -14.49
CA ILE A 74 4.72 -13.53 -14.43
C ILE A 74 5.09 -14.21 -13.11
N LEU A 75 6.36 -14.11 -12.67
CA LEU A 75 6.79 -14.65 -11.37
C LEU A 75 6.00 -14.06 -10.21
N GLY A 76 5.84 -12.73 -10.17
CA GLY A 76 5.00 -12.07 -9.16
C GLY A 76 3.56 -12.58 -9.14
N ALA A 77 2.96 -12.79 -10.31
CA ALA A 77 1.61 -13.34 -10.43
C ALA A 77 1.51 -14.80 -9.95
N LEU A 78 2.52 -15.61 -10.24
CA LEU A 78 2.60 -16.99 -9.74
C LEU A 78 2.81 -17.04 -8.22
N LEU A 79 3.56 -16.10 -7.64
CA LEU A 79 3.70 -15.96 -6.20
C LEU A 79 2.37 -15.56 -5.55
N MET A 80 1.59 -14.66 -6.18
CA MET A 80 0.23 -14.33 -5.75
C MET A 80 -0.70 -15.55 -5.77
N LEU A 81 -0.69 -16.33 -6.86
CA LEU A 81 -1.46 -17.57 -7.00
C LEU A 81 -1.07 -18.58 -5.90
N SER A 82 0.23 -18.84 -5.72
CA SER A 82 0.72 -19.81 -4.75
C SER A 82 0.38 -19.43 -3.31
N ALA A 83 0.49 -18.16 -2.96
CA ALA A 83 0.08 -17.65 -1.65
C ALA A 83 -1.42 -17.88 -1.40
N GLY A 84 -2.29 -17.54 -2.37
CA GLY A 84 -3.72 -17.81 -2.26
C GLY A 84 -4.03 -19.28 -2.04
N ILE A 85 -3.36 -20.18 -2.77
CA ILE A 85 -3.53 -21.64 -2.62
C ILE A 85 -3.05 -22.10 -1.23
N ILE A 86 -1.86 -21.66 -0.78
CA ILE A 86 -1.33 -22.08 0.51
C ILE A 86 -2.25 -21.62 1.66
N PHE A 87 -2.76 -20.38 1.61
CA PHE A 87 -3.72 -19.89 2.61
C PHE A 87 -5.03 -20.71 2.63
N LEU A 88 -5.42 -21.32 1.51
CA LEU A 88 -6.57 -22.21 1.45
C LEU A 88 -6.30 -23.61 2.04
N LEU A 89 -5.07 -24.10 1.96
CA LEU A 89 -4.74 -25.50 2.27
C LEU A 89 -4.28 -25.70 3.72
N THR A 90 -3.87 -24.66 4.44
CA THR A 90 -3.30 -24.82 5.79
C THR A 90 -3.65 -23.67 6.72
N ASN A 91 -3.76 -24.00 8.01
CA ASN A 91 -3.85 -23.03 9.10
C ASN A 91 -2.57 -23.02 9.96
N ASN A 92 -1.52 -23.71 9.50
CA ASN A 92 -0.24 -23.72 10.20
C ASN A 92 0.45 -22.36 10.07
N LEU A 93 0.68 -21.68 11.20
CA LEU A 93 1.25 -20.33 11.26
C LEU A 93 2.60 -20.23 10.52
N ILE A 94 3.49 -21.21 10.67
CA ILE A 94 4.82 -21.17 10.05
C ILE A 94 4.70 -21.22 8.53
N ILE A 95 3.84 -22.10 8.00
CA ILE A 95 3.62 -22.22 6.56
C ILE A 95 2.94 -20.95 6.01
N LEU A 96 1.99 -20.38 6.75
CA LEU A 96 1.34 -19.12 6.39
C LEU A 96 2.33 -17.94 6.39
N ILE A 97 3.25 -17.89 7.36
CA ILE A 97 4.32 -16.87 7.39
C ILE A 97 5.24 -17.02 6.17
N ILE A 98 5.69 -18.24 5.85
CA ILE A 98 6.53 -18.50 4.67
C ILE A 98 5.79 -18.07 3.39
N ALA A 99 4.52 -18.47 3.26
CA ALA A 99 3.69 -18.07 2.12
C ALA A 99 3.50 -16.55 2.05
N ALA A 100 3.36 -15.88 3.18
CA ALA A 100 3.19 -14.44 3.26
C ALA A 100 4.48 -13.65 2.98
N ILE A 101 5.64 -14.21 3.34
CA ILE A 101 6.96 -13.63 3.00
C ILE A 101 7.20 -13.69 1.49
N ILE A 102 6.94 -14.85 0.87
CA ILE A 102 7.24 -15.10 -0.55
C ILE A 102 6.11 -14.60 -1.45
N GLY A 103 4.88 -14.79 -0.99
CA GLY A 103 3.68 -14.42 -1.71
C GLY A 103 3.37 -12.94 -1.62
N VAL A 104 2.68 -12.42 -2.60
CA VAL A 104 2.34 -11.01 -2.70
C VAL A 104 0.97 -10.78 -2.06
N ILE A 105 0.87 -10.80 -0.72
CA ILE A 105 -0.38 -10.57 0.04
C ILE A 105 -0.38 -9.15 0.60
N SER A 106 -1.42 -8.35 0.30
CA SER A 106 -1.52 -6.96 0.76
C SER A 106 -2.49 -6.80 1.94
N PRO A 107 -1.99 -6.66 3.18
CA PRO A 107 -2.86 -6.36 4.32
C PRO A 107 -3.42 -4.94 4.31
N SER A 108 -2.82 -4.05 3.55
CA SER A 108 -3.23 -2.64 3.44
C SER A 108 -4.16 -2.36 2.25
N GLY A 109 -4.34 -3.32 1.33
CA GLY A 109 -5.03 -3.09 0.06
C GLY A 109 -4.24 -2.24 -0.95
N ASN A 110 -3.04 -1.81 -0.58
CA ASN A 110 -2.15 -1.02 -1.43
C ASN A 110 -1.25 -1.91 -2.28
N GLU A 111 -0.57 -1.27 -3.21
CA GLU A 111 0.39 -1.93 -4.09
C GLU A 111 1.55 -2.53 -3.28
N ILE A 112 1.84 -3.79 -3.55
CA ILE A 112 2.98 -4.55 -3.03
C ILE A 112 3.57 -5.41 -4.15
N GLY A 113 4.75 -5.98 -3.91
CA GLY A 113 5.45 -6.78 -4.90
C GLY A 113 6.17 -5.93 -5.96
N PRO A 114 6.74 -6.59 -6.95
CA PRO A 114 7.55 -5.93 -7.98
C PRO A 114 6.71 -5.23 -9.05
N PHE A 115 5.39 -5.41 -9.05
CA PHE A 115 4.52 -5.06 -10.15
C PHE A 115 4.60 -3.58 -10.51
N LEU A 116 4.32 -2.68 -9.55
CA LEU A 116 4.22 -1.24 -9.84
C LEU A 116 5.49 -0.71 -10.51
N SER A 117 6.65 -1.05 -9.97
CA SER A 117 7.94 -0.56 -10.46
C SER A 117 8.23 -1.08 -11.87
N VAL A 118 7.98 -2.38 -12.11
CA VAL A 118 8.23 -3.02 -13.39
C VAL A 118 7.23 -2.56 -14.46
N GLU A 119 5.95 -2.46 -14.10
CA GLU A 119 4.89 -1.97 -14.99
C GLU A 119 5.11 -0.50 -15.36
N GLN A 120 5.47 0.36 -14.40
CA GLN A 120 5.81 1.77 -14.69
C GLN A 120 7.03 1.88 -15.59
N ALA A 121 8.06 1.07 -15.36
CA ALA A 121 9.23 1.02 -16.24
C ALA A 121 8.86 0.56 -17.65
N GLY A 122 7.96 -0.41 -17.81
CA GLY A 122 7.40 -0.82 -19.10
C GLY A 122 6.59 0.28 -19.77
N LEU A 123 5.68 0.91 -19.03
CA LEU A 123 4.82 2.00 -19.53
C LEU A 123 5.64 3.21 -20.03
N THR A 124 6.77 3.53 -19.39
CA THR A 124 7.64 4.63 -19.86
C THR A 124 8.21 4.41 -21.26
N GLN A 125 8.32 3.17 -21.71
CA GLN A 125 8.80 2.84 -23.06
C GLN A 125 7.69 2.88 -24.11
N LEU A 126 6.44 2.81 -23.69
CA LEU A 126 5.28 2.75 -24.58
C LEU A 126 4.71 4.13 -24.93
N VAL A 127 5.09 5.19 -24.21
CA VAL A 127 4.56 6.55 -24.40
C VAL A 127 5.65 7.60 -24.42
N SER A 128 5.39 8.72 -25.12
CA SER A 128 6.28 9.87 -25.14
C SER A 128 6.34 10.58 -23.77
N ASN A 129 7.40 11.35 -23.53
CA ASN A 129 7.63 12.04 -22.26
C ASN A 129 6.46 12.96 -21.87
N GLU A 130 5.86 13.65 -22.84
CA GLU A 130 4.76 14.60 -22.63
C GLU A 130 3.49 13.91 -22.09
N LYS A 131 3.25 12.65 -22.47
CA LYS A 131 2.05 11.89 -22.08
C LYS A 131 2.24 11.07 -20.81
N ARG A 132 3.47 10.94 -20.31
CA ARG A 132 3.84 10.07 -19.19
C ARG A 132 3.12 10.44 -17.89
N THR A 133 3.12 11.72 -17.55
CA THR A 133 2.48 12.21 -16.30
C THR A 133 0.99 11.93 -16.29
N ASN A 134 0.30 12.19 -17.41
CA ASN A 134 -1.13 11.91 -17.54
C ASN A 134 -1.42 10.41 -17.47
N LEU A 135 -0.62 9.58 -18.18
CA LEU A 135 -0.77 8.12 -18.11
C LEU A 135 -0.64 7.58 -16.68
N PHE A 136 0.38 8.03 -15.94
CA PHE A 136 0.56 7.60 -14.55
C PHE A 136 -0.52 8.10 -13.61
N ALA A 137 -1.06 9.29 -13.83
CA ALA A 137 -2.20 9.79 -13.07
C ALA A 137 -3.41 8.86 -13.24
N TRP A 138 -3.78 8.53 -14.47
CA TRP A 138 -4.86 7.59 -14.77
C TRP A 138 -4.60 6.17 -14.25
N TYR A 139 -3.33 5.73 -14.33
CA TYR A 139 -2.91 4.44 -13.82
C TYR A 139 -3.10 4.34 -12.30
N ASN A 140 -2.80 5.41 -11.56
CA ASN A 140 -3.02 5.47 -10.12
C ASN A 140 -4.50 5.57 -9.76
N VAL A 141 -5.27 6.38 -10.49
CA VAL A 141 -6.73 6.47 -10.32
C VAL A 141 -7.39 5.11 -10.54
N ALA A 142 -7.08 4.43 -11.64
CA ALA A 142 -7.61 3.09 -11.93
C ALA A 142 -7.32 2.11 -10.79
N GLY A 143 -6.11 2.16 -10.22
CA GLY A 143 -5.73 1.35 -9.06
C GLY A 143 -6.55 1.65 -7.82
N SER A 144 -6.66 2.91 -7.41
CA SER A 144 -7.40 3.31 -6.21
C SER A 144 -8.89 2.95 -6.31
N PHE A 145 -9.51 3.19 -7.47
CA PHE A 145 -10.90 2.77 -7.71
C PHE A 145 -11.07 1.26 -7.66
N SER A 146 -10.11 0.51 -8.20
CA SER A 146 -10.18 -0.96 -8.17
C SER A 146 -10.07 -1.50 -6.75
N THR A 147 -9.17 -0.95 -5.92
CA THR A 147 -9.09 -1.30 -4.49
C THR A 147 -10.41 -1.00 -3.77
N ALA A 148 -11.01 0.16 -4.04
CA ALA A 148 -12.30 0.52 -3.45
C ALA A 148 -13.40 -0.47 -3.85
N LEU A 149 -13.56 -0.73 -5.15
CA LEU A 149 -14.54 -1.69 -5.67
C LEU A 149 -14.30 -3.11 -5.14
N GLY A 150 -13.04 -3.53 -5.02
CA GLY A 150 -12.66 -4.80 -4.42
C GLY A 150 -13.12 -4.90 -2.97
N SER A 151 -12.88 -3.87 -2.16
CA SER A 151 -13.33 -3.81 -0.77
C SER A 151 -14.85 -3.96 -0.66
N LEU A 152 -15.59 -3.22 -1.49
CA LEU A 152 -17.04 -3.27 -1.51
C LEU A 152 -17.56 -4.67 -1.94
N ALA A 153 -17.08 -5.15 -3.09
CA ALA A 153 -17.52 -6.42 -3.66
C ALA A 153 -17.18 -7.59 -2.72
N GLY A 154 -15.97 -7.61 -2.13
CA GLY A 154 -15.56 -8.65 -1.21
C GLY A 154 -16.39 -8.68 0.07
N GLY A 155 -16.63 -7.52 0.68
CA GLY A 155 -17.44 -7.43 1.89
C GLY A 155 -18.87 -7.91 1.66
N TRP A 156 -19.54 -7.42 0.60
CA TRP A 156 -20.90 -7.80 0.29
C TRP A 156 -21.04 -9.26 -0.19
N LEU A 157 -20.06 -9.80 -0.92
CA LEU A 157 -20.07 -11.21 -1.31
C LEU A 157 -20.02 -12.10 -0.05
N VAL A 158 -19.10 -11.82 0.88
CA VAL A 158 -19.02 -12.57 2.14
C VAL A 158 -20.31 -12.49 2.93
N GLN A 159 -20.88 -11.30 3.08
CA GLN A 159 -22.14 -11.13 3.80
C GLN A 159 -23.28 -11.89 3.13
N SER A 160 -23.40 -11.85 1.81
CA SER A 160 -24.42 -12.57 1.07
C SER A 160 -24.31 -14.09 1.26
N LEU A 161 -23.07 -14.62 1.28
CA LEU A 161 -22.84 -16.04 1.54
C LEU A 161 -23.23 -16.41 2.98
N GLN A 162 -22.89 -15.58 3.96
CA GLN A 162 -23.25 -15.80 5.37
C GLN A 162 -24.78 -15.75 5.57
N LEU A 163 -25.46 -14.80 4.95
CA LEU A 163 -26.94 -14.73 4.97
C LEU A 163 -27.59 -15.94 4.27
N SER A 164 -26.87 -16.59 3.34
CA SER A 164 -27.31 -17.83 2.69
C SER A 164 -26.97 -19.10 3.50
N GLY A 165 -26.51 -18.93 4.77
CA GLY A 165 -26.23 -20.04 5.67
C GLY A 165 -24.81 -20.61 5.63
N TRP A 166 -23.88 -19.96 4.90
CA TRP A 166 -22.47 -20.36 4.90
C TRP A 166 -21.78 -19.92 6.20
N THR A 167 -20.82 -20.71 6.69
CA THR A 167 -20.01 -20.29 7.84
C THR A 167 -19.10 -19.13 7.46
N SER A 168 -18.70 -18.31 8.45
CA SER A 168 -17.75 -17.21 8.24
C SER A 168 -16.46 -17.70 7.59
N PHE A 169 -15.88 -18.77 8.12
CA PHE A 169 -14.65 -19.36 7.58
C PHE A 169 -14.76 -19.74 6.10
N THR A 170 -15.85 -20.43 5.71
CA THR A 170 -16.06 -20.86 4.32
C THR A 170 -16.29 -19.66 3.41
N SER A 171 -17.02 -18.66 3.87
CA SER A 171 -17.28 -17.43 3.09
C SER A 171 -15.99 -16.65 2.82
N TYR A 172 -15.09 -16.54 3.80
CA TYR A 172 -13.77 -15.91 3.59
C TYR A 172 -12.89 -16.68 2.61
N ARG A 173 -12.95 -18.02 2.63
CA ARG A 173 -12.21 -18.87 1.68
C ARG A 173 -12.61 -18.64 0.23
N VAL A 174 -13.86 -18.27 -0.05
CA VAL A 174 -14.27 -17.90 -1.42
C VAL A 174 -13.47 -16.71 -1.94
N LEU A 175 -13.18 -15.72 -1.10
CA LEU A 175 -12.32 -14.59 -1.50
C LEU A 175 -10.86 -15.02 -1.72
N LEU A 176 -10.32 -15.94 -0.90
CA LEU A 176 -8.99 -16.49 -1.13
C LEU A 176 -8.90 -17.28 -2.44
N ILE A 177 -9.95 -18.01 -2.80
CA ILE A 177 -10.08 -18.65 -4.13
C ILE A 177 -10.05 -17.58 -5.22
N GLY A 178 -10.87 -16.53 -5.07
CA GLY A 178 -10.88 -15.39 -5.99
C GLY A 178 -9.50 -14.72 -6.12
N TYR A 179 -8.76 -14.60 -5.02
CA TYR A 179 -7.40 -14.08 -5.00
C TYR A 179 -6.42 -14.98 -5.78
N ALA A 180 -6.48 -16.28 -5.58
CA ALA A 180 -5.67 -17.24 -6.33
C ALA A 180 -6.01 -17.24 -7.84
N ILE A 181 -7.30 -17.20 -8.18
CA ILE A 181 -7.77 -17.06 -9.57
C ILE A 181 -7.28 -15.74 -10.16
N GLY A 182 -7.32 -14.64 -9.40
CA GLY A 182 -6.75 -13.36 -9.81
C GLY A 182 -5.28 -13.48 -10.18
N GLY A 183 -4.47 -14.15 -9.34
CA GLY A 183 -3.06 -14.43 -9.63
C GLY A 183 -2.87 -15.23 -10.92
N LEU A 184 -3.71 -16.26 -11.16
CA LEU A 184 -3.68 -17.05 -12.39
C LEU A 184 -4.01 -16.19 -13.62
N ILE A 185 -5.09 -15.39 -13.55
CA ILE A 185 -5.48 -14.48 -14.65
C ILE A 185 -4.35 -13.50 -14.96
N LEU A 186 -3.71 -12.92 -13.93
CA LEU A 186 -2.55 -12.03 -14.10
C LEU A 186 -1.40 -12.75 -14.84
N ALA A 187 -1.05 -13.98 -14.42
CA ALA A 187 0.01 -14.75 -15.06
C ALA A 187 -0.29 -14.98 -16.54
N ILE A 188 -1.55 -15.32 -16.87
CA ILE A 188 -1.99 -15.52 -18.26
C ILE A 188 -1.93 -14.19 -19.04
N LEU A 189 -2.43 -13.08 -18.49
CA LEU A 189 -2.41 -11.78 -19.17
C LEU A 189 -0.99 -11.29 -19.44
N PHE A 190 -0.07 -11.49 -18.50
CA PHE A 190 1.33 -11.13 -18.70
C PHE A 190 2.02 -11.95 -19.81
N LEU A 191 1.55 -13.15 -20.13
CA LEU A 191 2.04 -13.91 -21.28
C LEU A 191 1.80 -13.21 -22.61
N PHE A 192 0.76 -12.36 -22.71
CA PHE A 192 0.41 -11.63 -23.92
C PHE A 192 1.14 -10.28 -24.08
N LEU A 193 1.95 -9.87 -23.09
CA LEU A 193 2.79 -8.68 -23.23
C LEU A 193 3.84 -8.88 -24.33
N SER A 194 4.03 -7.83 -25.13
CA SER A 194 5.02 -7.86 -26.21
C SER A 194 6.44 -7.66 -25.69
N PRO A 195 7.47 -8.03 -26.49
CA PRO A 195 8.87 -7.77 -26.13
C PRO A 195 9.24 -6.27 -26.06
N VAL A 196 8.36 -5.38 -26.48
CA VAL A 196 8.61 -3.91 -26.46
C VAL A 196 8.75 -3.37 -25.03
N ILE A 197 8.18 -4.05 -24.03
CA ILE A 197 8.34 -3.66 -22.61
C ILE A 197 9.72 -3.98 -22.05
N GLU A 198 10.48 -4.87 -22.71
CA GLU A 198 11.82 -5.25 -22.26
C GLU A 198 12.82 -4.14 -22.55
N THR A 199 13.83 -4.00 -21.68
CA THR A 199 14.97 -3.11 -21.93
C THR A 199 15.81 -3.65 -23.08
N LYS A 200 16.17 -2.79 -24.02
CA LYS A 200 17.32 -3.07 -24.89
C LYS A 200 18.55 -3.17 -23.99
N LYS A 201 19.30 -4.29 -24.08
CA LYS A 201 20.54 -4.51 -23.33
C LYS A 201 21.56 -3.39 -23.66
N GLU A 202 21.45 -2.25 -23.02
CA GLU A 202 22.59 -1.37 -22.83
C GLU A 202 23.29 -1.83 -21.56
N SER A 203 24.59 -2.06 -21.65
CA SER A 203 25.44 -2.46 -20.53
C SER A 203 25.36 -1.40 -19.43
N THR A 204 24.44 -1.60 -18.51
CA THR A 204 24.27 -0.70 -17.37
C THR A 204 25.43 -0.97 -16.42
N GLN A 205 26.37 -0.05 -16.37
CA GLN A 205 27.37 -0.01 -15.30
C GLN A 205 26.63 -0.08 -13.97
N ILE A 206 27.00 -1.05 -13.16
CA ILE A 206 26.51 -1.23 -11.79
C ILE A 206 26.75 0.08 -11.04
N LYS A 207 25.71 0.90 -10.89
CA LYS A 207 25.77 2.11 -10.09
C LYS A 207 26.04 1.71 -8.66
N LYS A 208 27.06 2.31 -8.05
CA LYS A 208 27.45 2.10 -6.63
C LYS A 208 26.22 2.13 -5.72
N VAL A 209 26.13 1.14 -4.85
CA VAL A 209 25.05 0.88 -3.90
C VAL A 209 24.90 2.03 -2.90
N LEU A 210 24.47 3.15 -3.05
CA LEU A 210 24.31 4.40 -2.33
C LEU A 210 25.02 5.56 -3.04
N GLY A 211 24.70 5.77 -4.33
CA GLY A 211 25.26 6.88 -5.11
C GLY A 211 24.91 8.29 -4.58
N LEU A 212 25.00 8.50 -3.26
CA LEU A 212 24.77 9.77 -2.58
C LEU A 212 26.10 10.40 -2.21
N HIS A 213 26.29 11.66 -2.57
CA HIS A 213 27.48 12.45 -2.20
C HIS A 213 27.11 13.81 -1.58
N GLN A 214 26.40 14.71 -2.28
CA GLN A 214 26.04 16.04 -1.78
C GLN A 214 24.79 16.02 -0.90
N SER A 215 23.77 15.25 -1.27
CA SER A 215 22.47 15.23 -0.59
C SER A 215 22.39 14.22 0.56
N LYS A 216 23.49 13.52 0.88
CA LYS A 216 23.52 12.43 1.85
C LYS A 216 22.83 12.79 3.18
N LYS A 217 23.15 13.94 3.76
CA LYS A 217 22.60 14.39 5.05
C LYS A 217 21.09 14.64 4.99
N VAL A 218 20.62 15.24 3.89
CA VAL A 218 19.19 15.51 3.64
C VAL A 218 18.43 14.19 3.47
N VAL A 219 18.95 13.27 2.64
CA VAL A 219 18.32 11.98 2.37
C VAL A 219 18.23 11.13 3.63
N PHE A 220 19.27 11.05 4.47
CA PHE A 220 19.20 10.29 5.71
C PHE A 220 18.22 10.88 6.72
N LYS A 221 18.13 12.22 6.85
CA LYS A 221 17.13 12.87 7.70
C LYS A 221 15.71 12.57 7.21
N LEU A 222 15.45 12.73 5.91
CA LEU A 222 14.15 12.39 5.30
C LEU A 222 13.83 10.92 5.48
N SER A 223 14.80 10.03 5.30
CA SER A 223 14.61 8.58 5.48
C SER A 223 14.20 8.21 6.90
N ALA A 224 14.82 8.82 7.91
CA ALA A 224 14.46 8.59 9.30
C ALA A 224 13.04 9.06 9.62
N LEU A 225 12.65 10.25 9.13
CA LEU A 225 11.31 10.79 9.29
C LEU A 225 10.27 9.93 8.54
N PHE A 226 10.55 9.54 7.31
CA PHE A 226 9.64 8.70 6.53
C PHE A 226 9.52 7.28 7.09
N ALA A 227 10.57 6.75 7.72
CA ALA A 227 10.49 5.48 8.45
C ALA A 227 9.58 5.58 9.67
N LEU A 228 9.63 6.70 10.40
CA LEU A 228 8.73 6.97 11.53
C LEU A 228 7.27 7.06 11.09
N ASP A 229 6.98 7.81 10.03
CA ASP A 229 5.63 7.90 9.44
C ASP A 229 5.12 6.52 8.97
N ALA A 230 5.98 5.76 8.30
CA ALA A 230 5.64 4.43 7.79
C ALA A 230 5.42 3.42 8.93
N PHE A 231 6.22 3.47 10.00
CA PHE A 231 6.01 2.69 11.21
C PHE A 231 4.64 3.01 11.84
N ALA A 232 4.32 4.29 12.00
CA ALA A 232 3.03 4.71 12.52
C ALA A 232 1.87 4.23 11.62
N GLY A 233 2.04 4.30 10.29
CA GLY A 233 1.05 3.80 9.32
C GLY A 233 0.85 2.29 9.38
N GLY A 234 1.91 1.53 9.63
CA GLY A 234 1.86 0.07 9.76
C GLY A 234 1.10 -0.41 11.00
N LEU A 235 0.97 0.41 12.05
CA LEU A 235 0.11 0.11 13.21
C LEU A 235 -1.38 0.02 12.84
N ILE A 236 -1.82 0.69 11.80
CA ILE A 236 -3.23 0.83 11.41
C ILE A 236 -3.46 0.45 9.94
N VAL A 237 -2.81 -0.63 9.48
CA VAL A 237 -3.10 -1.16 8.13
C VAL A 237 -4.58 -1.52 7.99
N GLN A 238 -5.11 -1.44 6.78
CA GLN A 238 -6.55 -1.58 6.53
C GLN A 238 -7.16 -2.84 7.15
N SER A 239 -6.49 -3.98 7.05
CA SER A 239 -6.98 -5.25 7.64
C SER A 239 -7.10 -5.20 9.16
N MET A 240 -6.14 -4.58 9.86
CA MET A 240 -6.21 -4.40 11.32
C MET A 240 -7.32 -3.41 11.71
N MET A 241 -7.48 -2.36 10.93
CA MET A 241 -8.57 -1.38 11.14
C MET A 241 -9.94 -2.02 10.91
N ALA A 242 -10.09 -2.86 9.88
CA ALA A 242 -11.31 -3.62 9.63
C ALA A 242 -11.65 -4.55 10.81
N TYR A 243 -10.66 -5.27 11.32
CA TYR A 243 -10.82 -6.13 12.49
C TYR A 243 -11.21 -5.33 13.74
N TRP A 244 -10.60 -4.15 13.95
CA TRP A 244 -10.97 -3.27 15.06
C TRP A 244 -12.44 -2.82 14.98
N PHE A 245 -12.94 -2.42 13.80
CA PHE A 245 -14.36 -2.09 13.62
C PHE A 245 -15.27 -3.28 13.87
N TYR A 246 -14.88 -4.45 13.37
CA TYR A 246 -15.61 -5.70 13.58
C TYR A 246 -15.78 -6.02 15.08
N ILE A 247 -14.70 -6.01 15.85
CA ILE A 247 -14.73 -6.34 17.29
C ILE A 247 -15.44 -5.24 18.10
N LYS A 248 -15.13 -3.96 17.83
CA LYS A 248 -15.67 -2.86 18.62
C LYS A 248 -17.16 -2.62 18.43
N PHE A 249 -17.63 -2.72 17.19
CA PHE A 249 -19.01 -2.34 16.83
C PHE A 249 -19.86 -3.54 16.38
N GLY A 250 -19.31 -4.74 16.26
CA GLY A 250 -20.05 -5.93 15.82
C GLY A 250 -20.56 -5.83 14.37
N VAL A 251 -19.86 -5.08 13.52
CA VAL A 251 -20.27 -4.86 12.13
C VAL A 251 -19.94 -6.06 11.23
N ASP A 252 -20.82 -6.35 10.29
CA ASP A 252 -20.60 -7.42 9.32
C ASP A 252 -19.62 -7.04 8.20
N ALA A 253 -19.25 -8.03 7.39
CA ALA A 253 -18.30 -7.86 6.30
C ALA A 253 -18.77 -6.87 5.21
N GLY A 254 -20.07 -6.80 4.93
CA GLY A 254 -20.63 -5.86 3.94
C GLY A 254 -20.48 -4.40 4.39
N ILE A 255 -20.74 -4.12 5.67
CA ILE A 255 -20.54 -2.79 6.25
C ILE A 255 -19.05 -2.43 6.19
N LEU A 256 -18.14 -3.35 6.58
CA LEU A 256 -16.70 -3.14 6.47
C LEU A 256 -16.29 -2.83 5.02
N GLY A 257 -16.76 -3.61 4.06
CA GLY A 257 -16.53 -3.37 2.63
C GLY A 257 -16.99 -1.99 2.18
N SER A 258 -18.15 -1.54 2.67
CA SER A 258 -18.70 -0.21 2.36
C SER A 258 -17.89 0.92 2.99
N ILE A 259 -17.43 0.76 4.24
CA ILE A 259 -16.55 1.72 4.92
C ILE A 259 -15.26 1.90 4.11
N PHE A 260 -14.59 0.81 3.75
CA PHE A 260 -13.32 0.89 3.04
C PHE A 260 -13.47 1.22 1.56
N PHE A 261 -14.61 0.96 0.94
CA PHE A 261 -14.96 1.56 -0.35
C PHE A 261 -14.92 3.08 -0.28
N GLY A 262 -15.69 3.67 0.64
CA GLY A 262 -15.71 5.11 0.83
C GLY A 262 -14.35 5.70 1.19
N ALA A 263 -13.62 5.04 2.09
CA ALA A 263 -12.28 5.44 2.51
C ALA A 263 -11.28 5.46 1.34
N ASN A 264 -11.25 4.42 0.52
CA ASN A 264 -10.32 4.32 -0.61
C ASN A 264 -10.68 5.31 -1.74
N ILE A 265 -11.98 5.56 -2.00
CA ILE A 265 -12.41 6.61 -2.93
C ILE A 265 -11.94 8.00 -2.46
N LEU A 266 -12.18 8.33 -1.19
CA LEU A 266 -11.78 9.61 -0.61
C LEU A 266 -10.27 9.76 -0.57
N ALA A 267 -9.53 8.69 -0.27
CA ALA A 267 -8.07 8.67 -0.34
C ALA A 267 -7.55 8.99 -1.75
N GLY A 268 -8.15 8.39 -2.77
CA GLY A 268 -7.82 8.71 -4.17
C GLY A 268 -8.08 10.17 -4.54
N ILE A 269 -9.23 10.71 -4.16
CA ILE A 269 -9.59 12.13 -4.36
C ILE A 269 -8.62 13.05 -3.61
N SER A 270 -8.30 12.70 -2.36
CA SER A 270 -7.33 13.41 -1.51
C SER A 270 -5.97 13.55 -2.21
N ALA A 271 -5.43 12.43 -2.71
CA ALA A 271 -4.15 12.43 -3.41
C ALA A 271 -4.15 13.32 -4.68
N LEU A 272 -5.25 13.30 -5.45
CA LEU A 272 -5.39 14.15 -6.64
C LEU A 272 -5.49 15.65 -6.30
N SER A 273 -6.12 15.97 -5.17
CA SER A 273 -6.29 17.35 -4.71
C SER A 273 -4.99 17.99 -4.21
N ALA A 274 -3.99 17.17 -3.86
CA ALA A 274 -2.70 17.62 -3.32
C ALA A 274 -1.95 18.56 -4.26
N VAL A 275 -2.01 18.33 -5.58
CA VAL A 275 -1.29 19.14 -6.58
C VAL A 275 -1.75 20.60 -6.52
N LYS A 276 -3.07 20.82 -6.59
CA LYS A 276 -3.65 22.16 -6.54
C LYS A 276 -3.38 22.89 -5.22
N LEU A 277 -3.32 22.13 -4.11
CA LEU A 277 -3.04 22.71 -2.80
C LEU A 277 -1.56 23.05 -2.69
N ALA A 278 -0.66 22.18 -3.16
CA ALA A 278 0.78 22.42 -3.15
C ALA A 278 1.21 23.63 -3.98
N GLU A 279 0.53 23.91 -5.11
CA GLU A 279 0.74 25.13 -5.89
C GLU A 279 0.41 26.42 -5.10
N LYS A 280 -0.53 26.34 -4.14
CA LYS A 280 -0.97 27.52 -3.37
C LYS A 280 -0.16 27.75 -2.11
N ILE A 281 0.19 26.69 -1.39
CA ILE A 281 0.81 26.81 -0.05
C ILE A 281 2.19 26.17 0.05
N GLY A 282 2.68 25.56 -1.03
CA GLY A 282 3.96 24.86 -1.08
C GLY A 282 3.90 23.40 -0.63
N LEU A 283 4.94 22.63 -0.97
CA LEU A 283 4.98 21.17 -0.75
C LEU A 283 5.02 20.81 0.74
N ILE A 284 5.91 21.41 1.53
CA ILE A 284 6.04 21.13 2.97
C ILE A 284 4.77 21.52 3.74
N ASN A 285 4.20 22.69 3.44
CA ASN A 285 2.99 23.12 4.11
C ASN A 285 1.81 22.19 3.77
N THR A 286 1.70 21.75 2.52
CA THR A 286 0.67 20.79 2.13
C THR A 286 0.83 19.48 2.89
N MET A 287 2.05 18.92 2.94
CA MET A 287 2.32 17.70 3.71
C MET A 287 1.84 17.84 5.16
N VAL A 288 2.28 18.88 5.86
CA VAL A 288 2.08 19.02 7.30
C VAL A 288 0.65 19.45 7.65
N PHE A 289 0.12 20.49 7.00
CA PHE A 289 -1.18 21.07 7.37
C PHE A 289 -2.38 20.25 6.92
N THR A 290 -2.22 19.28 6.01
CA THR A 290 -3.27 18.30 5.74
C THR A 290 -3.13 17.04 6.60
N HIS A 291 -1.90 16.67 6.93
CA HIS A 291 -1.62 15.43 7.65
C HIS A 291 -1.89 15.55 9.16
N ILE A 292 -1.55 16.67 9.82
CA ILE A 292 -1.86 16.88 11.25
C ILE A 292 -3.36 16.77 11.55
N PRO A 293 -4.28 17.48 10.85
CA PRO A 293 -5.71 17.30 11.08
C PRO A 293 -6.19 15.88 10.83
N SER A 294 -5.68 15.21 9.78
CA SER A 294 -5.95 13.81 9.49
C SER A 294 -5.57 12.89 10.67
N ASN A 295 -4.43 13.16 11.31
CA ASN A 295 -3.94 12.35 12.43
C ASN A 295 -4.68 12.65 13.75
N ILE A 296 -5.14 13.88 13.94
CA ILE A 296 -6.07 14.20 15.03
C ILE A 296 -7.38 13.45 14.85
N LEU A 297 -7.96 13.44 13.64
CA LEU A 297 -9.14 12.64 13.34
C LEU A 297 -8.93 11.16 13.60
N LEU A 298 -7.73 10.62 13.26
CA LEU A 298 -7.38 9.23 13.54
C LEU A 298 -7.43 8.92 15.05
N ILE A 299 -6.89 9.81 15.89
CA ILE A 299 -6.92 9.68 17.35
C ILE A 299 -8.36 9.72 17.87
N LEU A 300 -9.23 10.50 17.24
CA LEU A 300 -10.63 10.65 17.65
C LEU A 300 -11.50 9.44 17.28
N VAL A 301 -11.19 8.70 16.20
CA VAL A 301 -11.99 7.54 15.76
C VAL A 301 -12.29 6.56 16.91
N PRO A 302 -11.31 6.07 17.70
CA PRO A 302 -11.59 5.11 18.77
C PRO A 302 -12.37 5.68 19.95
N LEU A 303 -12.47 7.00 20.08
CA LEU A 303 -13.22 7.68 21.13
C LEU A 303 -14.72 7.81 20.79
N MET A 304 -15.11 7.51 19.55
CA MET A 304 -16.50 7.68 19.15
C MET A 304 -17.41 6.63 19.80
N PRO A 305 -18.51 7.08 20.41
CA PRO A 305 -19.43 6.17 21.10
C PRO A 305 -20.31 5.34 20.15
N THR A 306 -20.48 5.77 18.91
CA THR A 306 -21.34 5.10 17.93
C THR A 306 -20.64 4.84 16.61
N LEU A 307 -21.04 3.79 15.92
CA LEU A 307 -20.51 3.41 14.61
C LEU A 307 -20.61 4.54 13.56
N PRO A 308 -21.76 5.24 13.38
CA PRO A 308 -21.85 6.31 12.39
C PRO A 308 -20.85 7.45 12.63
N LEU A 309 -20.60 7.83 13.87
CA LEU A 309 -19.62 8.86 14.21
C LEU A 309 -18.20 8.38 13.91
N ALA A 310 -17.86 7.14 14.25
CA ALA A 310 -16.55 6.57 13.95
C ALA A 310 -16.32 6.50 12.42
N ILE A 311 -17.32 6.06 11.65
CA ILE A 311 -17.29 6.06 10.17
C ILE A 311 -17.13 7.48 9.64
N GLY A 312 -17.92 8.42 10.12
CA GLY A 312 -17.87 9.83 9.69
C GLY A 312 -16.48 10.44 9.86
N LEU A 313 -15.85 10.24 11.04
CA LEU A 313 -14.49 10.71 11.31
C LEU A 313 -13.44 9.98 10.44
N LEU A 314 -13.59 8.68 10.25
CA LEU A 314 -12.70 7.92 9.39
C LEU A 314 -12.75 8.39 7.94
N LEU A 315 -13.94 8.59 7.38
CA LEU A 315 -14.13 9.09 6.02
C LEU A 315 -13.60 10.53 5.88
N LEU A 316 -13.89 11.40 6.86
CA LEU A 316 -13.34 12.77 6.89
C LEU A 316 -11.82 12.74 6.93
N ARG A 317 -11.22 11.87 7.73
CA ARG A 317 -9.78 11.64 7.74
C ARG A 317 -9.27 11.26 6.36
N PHE A 318 -9.89 10.28 5.68
CA PHE A 318 -9.42 9.82 4.37
C PHE A 318 -9.54 10.88 3.27
N SER A 319 -10.45 11.86 3.39
CA SER A 319 -10.57 12.96 2.43
C SER A 319 -9.36 13.89 2.39
N ILE A 320 -8.50 13.87 3.44
CA ILE A 320 -7.31 14.73 3.55
C ILE A 320 -6.01 13.96 3.79
N SER A 321 -6.07 12.65 4.06
CA SER A 321 -4.95 11.87 4.57
C SER A 321 -3.88 11.50 3.52
N GLN A 322 -4.20 11.56 2.23
CA GLN A 322 -3.30 11.10 1.17
C GLN A 322 -2.64 12.25 0.39
N MET A 323 -2.84 13.49 0.81
CA MET A 323 -2.22 14.65 0.16
C MET A 323 -0.71 14.71 0.39
N ASP A 324 -0.20 14.10 1.47
CA ASP A 324 1.23 14.04 1.77
C ASP A 324 2.01 13.15 0.79
N VAL A 325 1.38 12.15 0.20
CA VAL A 325 2.08 11.14 -0.64
C VAL A 325 2.71 11.76 -1.90
N PRO A 326 1.96 12.43 -2.80
CA PRO A 326 2.54 13.04 -3.99
C PRO A 326 3.45 14.23 -3.66
N THR A 327 3.10 15.02 -2.64
CA THR A 327 3.91 16.16 -2.22
C THR A 327 5.25 15.72 -1.63
N ARG A 328 5.29 14.66 -0.85
CA ARG A 328 6.51 14.05 -0.32
C ARG A 328 7.43 13.54 -1.42
N GLN A 329 6.88 12.86 -2.43
CA GLN A 329 7.66 12.39 -3.58
C GLN A 329 8.28 13.56 -4.34
N SER A 330 7.47 14.59 -4.66
CA SER A 330 7.93 15.80 -5.34
C SER A 330 9.00 16.53 -4.53
N TYR A 331 8.76 16.73 -3.23
CA TYR A 331 9.72 17.39 -2.35
C TYR A 331 11.07 16.67 -2.29
N THR A 332 11.05 15.34 -2.13
CA THR A 332 12.29 14.54 -2.09
C THR A 332 13.11 14.72 -3.37
N MET A 333 12.45 14.73 -4.54
CA MET A 333 13.13 14.93 -5.82
C MET A 333 13.65 16.36 -6.01
N ALA A 334 12.98 17.35 -5.42
CA ALA A 334 13.34 18.77 -5.59
C ALA A 334 14.52 19.20 -4.71
N VAL A 335 14.70 18.60 -3.52
CA VAL A 335 15.78 18.97 -2.56
C VAL A 335 17.05 18.14 -2.71
N VAL A 336 17.08 17.21 -3.68
CA VAL A 336 18.23 16.33 -3.93
C VAL A 336 18.87 16.65 -5.27
N ALA A 337 20.20 16.54 -5.34
CA ALA A 337 20.95 16.77 -6.58
C ALA A 337 20.40 15.86 -7.72
N PRO A 338 20.32 16.35 -8.96
CA PRO A 338 19.66 15.63 -10.05
C PRO A 338 20.20 14.23 -10.31
N ASP A 339 21.50 14.02 -10.17
CA ASP A 339 22.20 12.74 -10.35
C ASP A 339 22.00 11.78 -9.17
N GLU A 340 21.58 12.28 -8.00
CA GLU A 340 21.31 11.50 -6.77
C GLU A 340 19.82 11.12 -6.60
N ARG A 341 18.90 11.63 -7.43
CA ARG A 341 17.45 11.43 -7.28
C ARG A 341 17.03 9.95 -7.20
N SER A 342 17.62 9.12 -8.05
CA SER A 342 17.32 7.68 -8.06
C SER A 342 17.77 7.00 -6.77
N ALA A 343 18.97 7.35 -6.28
CA ALA A 343 19.52 6.83 -5.03
C ALA A 343 18.68 7.29 -3.82
N ALA A 344 18.31 8.56 -3.78
CA ALA A 344 17.45 9.13 -2.73
C ALA A 344 16.08 8.45 -2.67
N SER A 345 15.44 8.23 -3.83
CA SER A 345 14.18 7.50 -3.90
C SER A 345 14.31 6.08 -3.35
N GLY A 346 15.37 5.35 -3.73
CA GLY A 346 15.63 4.00 -3.25
C GLY A 346 15.85 3.94 -1.74
N VAL A 347 16.71 4.82 -1.19
CA VAL A 347 17.03 4.86 0.24
C VAL A 347 15.80 5.21 1.08
N THR A 348 15.03 6.23 0.67
CA THR A 348 13.81 6.61 1.37
C THR A 348 12.72 5.54 1.28
N ALA A 349 12.58 4.84 0.15
CA ALA A 349 11.63 3.74 0.00
C ALA A 349 11.99 2.55 0.91
N ILE A 350 13.27 2.15 0.96
CA ILE A 350 13.74 1.08 1.87
C ILE A 350 13.47 1.46 3.33
N ALA A 351 13.80 2.68 3.74
CA ALA A 351 13.56 3.15 5.10
C ALA A 351 12.07 3.09 5.48
N ARG A 352 11.18 3.47 4.56
CA ARG A 352 9.73 3.35 4.74
C ARG A 352 9.27 1.89 4.87
N SER A 353 9.77 1.01 4.02
CA SER A 353 9.41 -0.41 4.07
C SER A 353 9.85 -1.06 5.38
N ILE A 354 11.05 -0.75 5.86
CA ILE A 354 11.54 -1.20 7.18
C ILE A 354 10.62 -0.65 8.28
N GLY A 355 10.34 0.66 8.28
CA GLY A 355 9.44 1.26 9.26
C GLY A 355 8.08 0.58 9.29
N ALA A 356 7.43 0.44 8.14
CA ALA A 356 6.12 -0.17 8.03
C ALA A 356 6.08 -1.63 8.48
N SER A 357 7.14 -2.40 8.23
CA SER A 357 7.17 -3.83 8.56
C SER A 357 7.28 -4.12 10.05
N LEU A 358 7.84 -3.21 10.84
CA LEU A 358 8.08 -3.45 12.27
C LEU A 358 6.83 -3.27 13.15
N SER A 359 5.80 -2.64 12.68
CA SER A 359 4.68 -2.20 13.52
C SER A 359 3.48 -3.16 13.63
N PRO A 360 3.11 -4.00 12.64
CA PRO A 360 1.91 -4.84 12.76
C PRO A 360 1.96 -5.84 13.92
N ILE A 361 3.15 -6.33 14.28
CA ILE A 361 3.31 -7.21 15.47
C ILE A 361 2.88 -6.50 16.75
N LEU A 362 3.18 -5.21 16.89
CA LEU A 362 2.76 -4.42 18.05
C LEU A 362 1.23 -4.24 18.07
N THR A 363 0.62 -4.02 16.91
CA THR A 363 -0.84 -3.94 16.80
C THR A 363 -1.50 -5.25 17.23
N GLY A 364 -0.96 -6.39 16.78
CA GLY A 364 -1.44 -7.70 17.20
C GLY A 364 -1.32 -7.91 18.70
N LEU A 365 -0.20 -7.49 19.31
CA LEU A 365 -0.01 -7.53 20.77
C LEU A 365 -0.97 -6.61 21.51
N PHE A 366 -1.22 -5.40 21.02
CA PHE A 366 -2.19 -4.50 21.63
C PHE A 366 -3.63 -5.04 21.53
N PHE A 367 -3.98 -5.65 20.40
CA PHE A 367 -5.30 -6.23 20.19
C PHE A 367 -5.57 -7.43 21.11
N SER A 368 -4.56 -8.19 21.49
CA SER A 368 -4.71 -9.30 22.45
C SER A 368 -4.97 -8.85 23.90
N ILE A 369 -4.82 -7.54 24.18
CA ILE A 369 -5.04 -6.97 25.52
C ILE A 369 -6.25 -6.03 25.45
N PRO A 370 -7.42 -6.38 26.06
CA PRO A 370 -8.64 -5.58 25.92
C PRO A 370 -8.48 -4.10 26.29
N ALA A 371 -7.72 -3.78 27.32
CA ALA A 371 -7.46 -2.40 27.75
C ALA A 371 -6.65 -1.59 26.72
N LEU A 372 -5.87 -2.25 25.85
CA LEU A 372 -5.00 -1.63 24.84
C LEU A 372 -5.53 -1.79 23.41
N PHE A 373 -6.73 -2.33 23.25
CA PHE A 373 -7.32 -2.65 21.94
C PHE A 373 -7.39 -1.45 20.98
N SER A 374 -7.54 -0.24 21.51
CA SER A 374 -7.55 1.00 20.72
C SER A 374 -6.20 1.75 20.72
N ALA A 375 -5.19 1.27 21.44
CA ALA A 375 -3.89 1.93 21.55
C ALA A 375 -3.18 2.18 20.18
N PRO A 376 -3.26 1.29 19.18
CA PRO A 376 -2.67 1.53 17.88
C PRO A 376 -3.10 2.85 17.21
N PHE A 377 -4.36 3.26 17.39
CA PHE A 377 -4.86 4.51 16.82
C PHE A 377 -4.22 5.75 17.47
N PHE A 378 -4.09 5.73 18.80
CA PHE A 378 -3.47 6.83 19.57
C PHE A 378 -1.98 6.93 19.27
N ILE A 379 -1.28 5.80 19.28
CA ILE A 379 0.16 5.74 19.02
C ILE A 379 0.44 6.15 17.57
N ALA A 380 -0.31 5.61 16.61
CA ALA A 380 -0.15 5.97 15.19
C ALA A 380 -0.39 7.46 14.96
N GLY A 381 -1.50 8.00 15.45
CA GLY A 381 -1.81 9.41 15.30
C GLY A 381 -0.77 10.32 15.98
N GLY A 382 -0.36 9.98 17.20
CA GLY A 382 0.67 10.72 17.93
C GLY A 382 2.02 10.73 17.23
N LEU A 383 2.52 9.56 16.80
CA LEU A 383 3.78 9.45 16.07
C LEU A 383 3.75 10.19 14.72
N LYS A 384 2.63 10.16 14.00
CA LYS A 384 2.45 10.91 12.76
C LYS A 384 2.46 12.42 13.00
N ILE A 385 1.84 12.91 14.08
CA ILE A 385 1.90 14.33 14.45
C ILE A 385 3.35 14.72 14.80
N ILE A 386 4.08 13.88 15.55
CA ILE A 386 5.51 14.10 15.85
C ILE A 386 6.32 14.15 14.55
N TYR A 387 6.08 13.22 13.64
CA TYR A 387 6.70 13.24 12.30
C TYR A 387 6.45 14.57 11.58
N ASP A 388 5.20 15.04 11.53
CA ASP A 388 4.81 16.26 10.85
C ASP A 388 5.50 17.49 11.44
N LEU A 389 5.54 17.60 12.78
CA LEU A 389 6.21 18.69 13.48
C LEU A 389 7.74 18.69 13.27
N LEU A 390 8.35 17.52 13.31
CA LEU A 390 9.79 17.37 13.03
C LEU A 390 10.11 17.69 11.57
N LEU A 391 9.28 17.23 10.62
CA LEU A 391 9.44 17.54 9.20
C LEU A 391 9.35 19.05 8.96
N PHE A 392 8.33 19.70 9.54
CA PHE A 392 8.16 21.13 9.42
C PHE A 392 9.34 21.91 9.99
N ARG A 393 9.80 21.56 11.21
CA ARG A 393 10.94 22.19 11.88
C ARG A 393 12.22 22.10 11.06
N GLU A 394 12.53 20.92 10.54
CA GLU A 394 13.80 20.64 9.86
C GLU A 394 13.84 21.15 8.41
N PHE A 395 12.69 21.18 7.74
CA PHE A 395 12.64 21.38 6.29
C PHE A 395 11.85 22.59 5.81
N LYS A 396 11.13 23.30 6.67
CA LYS A 396 10.40 24.54 6.32
C LYS A 396 11.29 25.60 5.64
N ALA A 397 12.56 25.70 6.02
CA ALA A 397 13.52 26.64 5.44
C ALA A 397 14.19 26.14 4.15
N VAL A 398 14.07 24.84 3.84
CA VAL A 398 14.66 24.21 2.66
C VAL A 398 13.63 24.26 1.54
N LYS A 399 13.55 25.41 0.86
CA LYS A 399 12.61 25.60 -0.25
C LYS A 399 13.11 24.89 -1.51
N PRO A 400 12.22 24.13 -2.21
CA PRO A 400 12.49 23.64 -3.54
C PRO A 400 12.82 24.77 -4.53
N PRO A 401 13.59 24.52 -5.61
CA PRO A 401 13.88 25.53 -6.62
C PRO A 401 12.64 26.18 -7.23
N GLU A 402 11.55 25.45 -7.29
CA GLU A 402 10.24 25.87 -7.85
C GLU A 402 9.44 26.76 -6.91
N GLU A 403 9.81 26.86 -5.62
CA GLU A 403 9.17 27.69 -4.58
C GLU A 403 10.05 28.90 -4.20
N LYS A 404 11.18 29.10 -4.87
CA LYS A 404 12.06 30.25 -4.75
C LYS A 404 11.62 31.34 -5.72
#